data_48b182c72807de22317c64cab7c90b6d
#
_entry.id   48b182c72807de22317c64cab7c90b6d
#
_cell.length_a   1.000
_cell.length_b   1.000
_cell.length_c   1.000
_cell.angle_alpha   90.00
_cell.angle_beta   90.00
_cell.angle_gamma   90.00
#
_symmetry.space_group_name_H-M   'P 1'
#
loop_
_entity.id
_entity.type
_entity.pdbx_description
1 polymer ?
#
loop_
_entity_poly.entity_id
_entity_poly.type
_entity_poly.pdbx_seq_one_letter_code
_entity_poly.pdbx_strand_id
1 'polypeptide(L)'
;LEKFAWYLFLNKDKGFVIEYTGVPLDISEYIRTDLSRNCSCKIGEHDFSIDVVVWNSSVSNSSKIYYRTEKGEIAAIRNTSFNKNTVNFYHAVFVSSKYFVANMFIPSEDDGGQTEMEAFSLTEQRSVFCVLNKQIRVLVAEVLKAFLVQQADAHLSKMERKGNFPR
;
A
#
# COMPACT_ATOMS: atom_id res chain seq x y z
N LEU A 1 17.99 -0.95 -7.63
CA LEU A 1 16.70 -0.96 -8.34
C LEU A 1 15.54 -1.13 -7.38
N GLU A 2 15.55 -2.15 -6.54
CA GLU A 2 14.47 -2.43 -5.56
C GLU A 2 14.08 -1.21 -4.72
N LYS A 3 15.05 -0.41 -4.29
CA LYS A 3 14.80 0.81 -3.49
C LYS A 3 14.05 1.91 -4.23
N PHE A 4 14.00 1.87 -5.55
CA PHE A 4 13.30 2.85 -6.39
C PHE A 4 11.98 2.33 -6.98
N ALA A 5 11.63 1.07 -6.80
CA ALA A 5 10.45 0.47 -7.40
C ALA A 5 9.16 1.21 -7.02
N TRP A 6 9.03 1.65 -5.78
CA TRP A 6 7.88 2.46 -5.34
C TRP A 6 7.80 3.81 -6.06
N TYR A 7 8.94 4.45 -6.31
CA TYR A 7 9.01 5.73 -7.02
C TYR A 7 8.64 5.54 -8.50
N LEU A 8 9.12 4.46 -9.12
CA LEU A 8 8.77 4.09 -10.48
C LEU A 8 7.27 3.81 -10.61
N PHE A 9 6.70 3.07 -9.66
CA PHE A 9 5.27 2.81 -9.62
C PHE A 9 4.46 4.10 -9.55
N LEU A 10 4.86 5.04 -8.69
CA LEU A 10 4.17 6.34 -8.56
C LEU A 10 4.22 7.20 -9.83
N ASN A 11 5.24 7.01 -10.64
CA ASN A 11 5.48 7.83 -11.84
C ASN A 11 5.28 7.05 -13.16
N LYS A 12 4.74 5.83 -13.10
CA LYS A 12 4.53 4.97 -14.28
C LYS A 12 3.71 5.64 -15.38
N ASP A 13 2.73 6.48 -15.01
CA ASP A 13 1.83 7.15 -15.94
C ASP A 13 2.42 8.47 -16.52
N LYS A 14 3.62 8.86 -16.08
CA LYS A 14 4.29 10.09 -16.54
C LYS A 14 5.18 9.88 -17.78
N GLY A 15 5.18 8.67 -18.34
CA GLY A 15 5.93 8.36 -19.57
C GLY A 15 7.45 8.35 -19.40
N PHE A 16 7.97 8.24 -18.16
CA PHE A 16 9.40 8.09 -17.94
C PHE A 16 9.86 6.68 -18.32
N VAL A 17 10.84 6.59 -19.17
CA VAL A 17 11.61 5.37 -19.40
C VAL A 17 12.89 5.49 -18.59
N ILE A 18 13.09 4.56 -17.65
CA ILE A 18 14.33 4.48 -16.90
C ILE A 18 15.12 3.32 -17.47
N GLU A 19 16.35 3.61 -17.87
CA GLU A 19 17.28 2.61 -18.37
C GLU A 19 18.41 2.37 -17.38
N TYR A 20 18.78 1.12 -17.20
CA TYR A 20 19.97 0.73 -16.47
C TYR A 20 20.90 0.00 -17.42
N THR A 21 22.10 0.52 -17.63
CA THR A 21 23.07 0.01 -18.60
C THR A 21 22.50 -0.17 -20.02
N GLY A 22 21.62 0.77 -20.46
CA GLY A 22 20.99 0.74 -21.78
C GLY A 22 19.80 -0.22 -21.91
N VAL A 23 19.35 -0.83 -20.80
CA VAL A 23 18.18 -1.72 -20.78
C VAL A 23 17.04 -1.00 -20.06
N PRO A 24 15.87 -0.83 -20.71
CA PRO A 24 14.69 -0.28 -20.06
C PRO A 24 14.28 -1.12 -18.85
N LEU A 25 13.97 -0.45 -17.74
CA LEU A 25 13.49 -1.09 -16.53
C LEU A 25 11.98 -1.23 -16.57
N ASP A 26 11.51 -2.45 -16.65
CA ASP A 26 10.08 -2.75 -16.49
C ASP A 26 9.73 -2.98 -15.02
N ILE A 27 8.98 -2.05 -14.44
CA ILE A 27 8.51 -2.17 -13.06
C ILE A 27 7.57 -3.35 -12.86
N SER A 28 6.89 -3.82 -13.91
CA SER A 28 5.96 -4.94 -13.82
C SER A 28 6.64 -6.22 -13.36
N GLU A 29 7.93 -6.40 -13.64
CA GLU A 29 8.73 -7.54 -13.19
C GLU A 29 8.91 -7.60 -11.66
N TYR A 30 8.75 -6.46 -10.97
CA TYR A 30 8.88 -6.36 -9.52
C TYR A 30 7.55 -6.48 -8.78
N ILE A 31 6.43 -6.51 -9.50
CA ILE A 31 5.08 -6.48 -8.94
C ILE A 31 4.41 -7.85 -9.10
N ARG A 32 3.84 -8.35 -8.01
CA ARG A 32 2.92 -9.47 -8.01
C ARG A 32 1.53 -8.98 -8.45
N THR A 33 1.32 -8.88 -9.77
CA THR A 33 0.06 -8.39 -10.34
C THR A 33 -1.13 -9.28 -10.01
N ASP A 34 -0.89 -10.59 -9.82
CA ASP A 34 -1.87 -11.59 -9.40
C ASP A 34 -2.42 -11.34 -7.99
N LEU A 35 -1.63 -10.71 -7.11
CA LEU A 35 -1.99 -10.40 -5.73
C LEU A 35 -2.32 -8.93 -5.51
N SER A 36 -1.75 -8.04 -6.31
CA SER A 36 -2.01 -6.60 -6.18
C SER A 36 -3.48 -6.27 -6.43
N ARG A 37 -4.02 -5.28 -5.72
CA ARG A 37 -5.44 -4.89 -5.79
C ARG A 37 -5.58 -3.40 -5.93
N ASN A 38 -6.56 -3.00 -6.73
CA ASN A 38 -7.05 -1.63 -6.81
C ASN A 38 -8.50 -1.61 -6.36
N CYS A 39 -8.87 -0.65 -5.55
CA CYS A 39 -10.25 -0.38 -5.21
C CYS A 39 -10.50 1.12 -5.06
N SER A 40 -11.75 1.51 -5.25
CA SER A 40 -12.23 2.86 -4.97
C SER A 40 -13.30 2.80 -3.89
N CYS A 41 -13.30 3.79 -3.00
CA CYS A 41 -14.32 3.92 -1.98
C CYS A 41 -14.70 5.39 -1.77
N LYS A 42 -15.93 5.61 -1.31
CA LYS A 42 -16.42 6.93 -0.91
C LYS A 42 -16.60 6.97 0.61
N ILE A 43 -16.04 8.00 1.25
CA ILE A 43 -16.15 8.22 2.69
C ILE A 43 -16.62 9.65 2.90
N GLY A 44 -17.84 9.82 3.38
CA GLY A 44 -18.51 11.13 3.38
C GLY A 44 -18.64 11.65 1.94
N GLU A 45 -18.17 12.87 1.70
CA GLU A 45 -18.18 13.51 0.38
C GLU A 45 -16.91 13.23 -0.45
N HIS A 46 -15.96 12.43 0.08
CA HIS A 46 -14.65 12.25 -0.52
C HIS A 46 -14.49 10.88 -1.19
N ASP A 47 -13.97 10.90 -2.41
CA ASP A 47 -13.63 9.71 -3.15
C ASP A 47 -12.15 9.38 -2.95
N PHE A 48 -11.85 8.09 -2.71
CA PHE A 48 -10.50 7.57 -2.52
C PHE A 48 -10.25 6.42 -3.49
N SER A 49 -9.09 6.45 -4.16
CA SER A 49 -8.55 5.32 -4.90
C SER A 49 -7.42 4.70 -4.08
N ILE A 50 -7.48 3.39 -3.86
CA ILE A 50 -6.53 2.64 -3.03
C ILE A 50 -5.90 1.55 -3.89
N ASP A 51 -4.57 1.62 -4.08
CA ASP A 51 -3.77 0.59 -4.71
C ASP A 51 -2.96 -0.15 -3.64
N VAL A 52 -3.17 -1.43 -3.48
CA VAL A 52 -2.30 -2.32 -2.71
C VAL A 52 -1.38 -3.04 -3.68
N VAL A 53 -0.12 -2.69 -3.67
CA VAL A 53 0.91 -3.28 -4.53
C VAL A 53 1.71 -4.29 -3.72
N VAL A 54 1.77 -5.53 -4.21
CA VAL A 54 2.60 -6.59 -3.64
C VAL A 54 3.87 -6.72 -4.46
N TRP A 55 5.01 -6.71 -3.80
CA TRP A 55 6.32 -6.79 -4.42
C TRP A 55 6.85 -8.22 -4.42
N ASN A 56 7.62 -8.57 -5.45
CA ASN A 56 8.33 -9.86 -5.54
C ASN A 56 9.47 -9.98 -4.51
N SER A 57 10.04 -8.84 -4.10
CA SER A 57 11.16 -8.78 -3.17
C SER A 57 11.05 -7.56 -2.25
N SER A 58 11.97 -7.43 -1.29
CA SER A 58 12.00 -6.30 -0.37
C SER A 58 12.37 -5.00 -1.08
N VAL A 59 11.42 -4.09 -1.22
CA VAL A 59 11.59 -2.78 -1.87
C VAL A 59 12.01 -1.70 -0.88
N SER A 60 11.72 -1.90 0.41
CA SER A 60 12.11 -0.98 1.50
C SER A 60 12.20 -1.73 2.82
N ASN A 61 12.80 -1.09 3.84
CA ASN A 61 12.92 -1.67 5.18
C ASN A 61 11.56 -1.89 5.87
N SER A 62 10.50 -1.25 5.38
CA SER A 62 9.14 -1.39 5.92
C SER A 62 8.11 -1.14 4.83
N SER A 63 6.97 -1.82 4.93
CA SER A 63 5.80 -1.57 4.09
C SER A 63 5.13 -0.25 4.50
N LYS A 64 4.81 0.59 3.52
CA LYS A 64 4.34 1.95 3.74
C LYS A 64 3.03 2.23 3.04
N ILE A 65 2.29 3.20 3.60
CA ILE A 65 1.13 3.83 2.98
C ILE A 65 1.56 5.21 2.51
N TYR A 66 1.34 5.49 1.23
CA TYR A 66 1.60 6.76 0.58
C TYR A 66 0.27 7.44 0.31
N TYR A 67 -0.02 8.52 1.03
CA TYR A 67 -1.17 9.38 0.78
C TYR A 67 -0.79 10.44 -0.23
N ARG A 68 -1.51 10.53 -1.32
CA ARG A 68 -1.18 11.44 -2.43
C ARG A 68 -2.39 12.19 -2.94
N THR A 69 -2.15 13.38 -3.48
CA THR A 69 -3.13 14.13 -4.23
C THR A 69 -3.43 13.44 -5.57
N GLU A 70 -4.52 13.81 -6.24
CA GLU A 70 -4.80 13.32 -7.60
C GLU A 70 -3.71 13.69 -8.61
N LYS A 71 -2.95 14.77 -8.34
CA LYS A 71 -1.79 15.16 -9.16
C LYS A 71 -0.55 14.29 -8.90
N GLY A 72 -0.63 13.36 -7.95
CA GLY A 72 0.45 12.46 -7.61
C GLY A 72 1.47 13.02 -6.60
N GLU A 73 1.23 14.19 -6.02
CA GLU A 73 2.06 14.75 -4.97
C GLU A 73 1.84 14.00 -3.66
N ILE A 74 2.92 13.64 -2.97
CA ILE A 74 2.84 12.93 -1.69
C ILE A 74 2.50 13.92 -0.58
N ALA A 75 1.34 13.74 0.03
CA ALA A 75 0.89 14.51 1.18
C ALA A 75 1.44 13.96 2.50
N ALA A 76 1.50 12.62 2.65
CA ALA A 76 2.05 11.97 3.83
C ALA A 76 2.50 10.53 3.54
N ILE A 77 3.37 10.00 4.40
CA ILE A 77 3.84 8.62 4.37
C ILE A 77 3.71 8.04 5.78
N ARG A 78 3.12 6.85 5.91
CA ARG A 78 3.03 6.12 7.17
C ARG A 78 3.45 4.66 7.00
N ASN A 79 3.81 4.02 8.08
CA ASN A 79 4.03 2.57 8.09
C ASN A 79 2.69 1.84 8.09
N THR A 80 2.63 0.69 7.43
CA THR A 80 1.47 -0.20 7.56
C THR A 80 1.53 -0.93 8.90
N SER A 81 0.38 -1.44 9.39
CA SER A 81 0.33 -2.28 10.58
C SER A 81 0.89 -3.70 10.37
N PHE A 82 1.27 -4.06 9.14
CA PHE A 82 1.73 -5.40 8.74
C PHE A 82 3.26 -5.46 8.56
N ASN A 83 4.02 -4.67 9.32
CA ASN A 83 5.48 -4.61 9.22
C ASN A 83 6.22 -5.73 9.96
N LYS A 84 5.53 -6.54 10.80
CA LYS A 84 6.11 -7.77 11.38
C LYS A 84 6.13 -8.86 10.31
N ASN A 85 7.06 -8.73 9.37
CA ASN A 85 7.07 -9.51 8.14
C ASN A 85 7.83 -10.84 8.32
N THR A 86 7.20 -11.79 8.99
CA THR A 86 7.74 -13.17 9.18
C THR A 86 7.55 -14.06 7.95
N VAL A 87 6.74 -13.62 6.97
CA VAL A 87 6.34 -14.42 5.80
C VAL A 87 6.78 -13.83 4.46
N ASN A 88 7.64 -12.82 4.48
CA ASN A 88 8.14 -12.13 3.27
C ASN A 88 7.01 -11.51 2.41
N PHE A 89 5.99 -10.97 3.08
CA PHE A 89 4.92 -10.22 2.44
C PHE A 89 5.32 -8.76 2.27
N TYR A 90 5.97 -8.43 1.16
CA TYR A 90 6.41 -7.07 0.83
C TYR A 90 5.31 -6.34 0.08
N HIS A 91 4.85 -5.22 0.63
CA HIS A 91 3.76 -4.46 0.03
C HIS A 91 3.91 -2.95 0.22
N ALA A 92 3.21 -2.19 -0.60
CA ALA A 92 2.99 -0.77 -0.42
C ALA A 92 1.52 -0.45 -0.71
N VAL A 93 0.99 0.57 -0.05
CA VAL A 93 -0.36 1.08 -0.29
C VAL A 93 -0.25 2.51 -0.81
N PHE A 94 -0.91 2.79 -1.93
CA PHE A 94 -0.99 4.13 -2.50
C PHE A 94 -2.45 4.58 -2.44
N VAL A 95 -2.69 5.70 -1.77
CA VAL A 95 -4.04 6.24 -1.60
C VAL A 95 -4.10 7.60 -2.27
N SER A 96 -4.97 7.77 -3.25
CA SER A 96 -5.14 9.01 -4.01
C SER A 96 -6.51 9.61 -3.75
N SER A 97 -6.56 10.93 -3.49
CA SER A 97 -7.81 11.67 -3.31
C SER A 97 -7.58 13.18 -3.38
N LYS A 98 -8.62 13.91 -3.79
CA LYS A 98 -8.70 15.39 -3.63
C LYS A 98 -8.68 15.81 -2.15
N TYR A 99 -9.14 14.93 -1.26
CA TYR A 99 -9.12 15.15 0.18
C TYR A 99 -7.75 15.62 0.68
N PHE A 100 -6.66 15.07 0.16
CA PHE A 100 -5.29 15.39 0.59
C PHE A 100 -4.76 16.75 0.09
N VAL A 101 -5.44 17.40 -0.86
CA VAL A 101 -5.11 18.77 -1.29
C VAL A 101 -5.49 19.79 -0.21
N ALA A 102 -6.70 19.64 0.37
CA ALA A 102 -7.22 20.54 1.39
C ALA A 102 -6.75 20.18 2.80
N ASN A 103 -6.40 18.91 3.02
CA ASN A 103 -6.10 18.33 4.32
C ASN A 103 -4.69 17.72 4.30
N MET A 104 -3.67 18.57 4.13
CA MET A 104 -2.26 18.12 4.16
C MET A 104 -1.81 17.65 5.55
N PHE A 105 -2.52 18.04 6.61
CA PHE A 105 -2.27 17.59 7.98
C PHE A 105 -3.09 16.32 8.25
N ILE A 106 -2.39 15.18 8.29
CA ILE A 106 -2.96 13.92 8.77
C ILE A 106 -2.70 13.88 10.26
N PRO A 107 -3.75 14.00 11.12
CA PRO A 107 -3.57 13.99 12.57
C PRO A 107 -2.83 12.73 13.00
N SER A 108 -1.77 12.86 13.81
CA SER A 108 -1.18 11.72 14.49
C SER A 108 -2.18 11.19 15.54
N GLU A 109 -2.23 9.89 15.76
CA GLU A 109 -3.09 9.30 16.79
C GLU A 109 -2.72 9.76 18.21
N ASP A 110 -1.58 10.49 18.38
CA ASP A 110 -0.98 10.88 19.66
C ASP A 110 -1.11 12.37 20.04
N ASP A 111 -1.70 13.22 19.20
CA ASP A 111 -1.81 14.66 19.53
C ASP A 111 -2.97 14.97 20.51
N GLY A 112 -2.70 14.79 21.79
CA GLY A 112 -3.54 15.23 22.89
C GLY A 112 -3.28 16.69 23.29
N GLY A 113 -3.76 17.67 22.51
CA GLY A 113 -3.66 19.06 22.94
C GLY A 113 -3.99 20.08 21.86
N GLN A 114 -5.29 20.36 21.61
CA GLN A 114 -5.71 21.45 20.73
C GLN A 114 -7.02 22.12 21.18
N THR A 115 -7.14 23.43 20.88
CA THR A 115 -8.25 24.32 21.25
C THR A 115 -9.60 23.93 20.61
N GLU A 116 -10.71 24.17 21.32
CA GLU A 116 -12.06 23.66 21.01
C GLU A 116 -12.60 24.01 19.60
N MET A 117 -12.15 25.09 18.98
CA MET A 117 -12.67 25.51 17.65
C MET A 117 -11.97 24.83 16.47
N GLU A 118 -10.69 24.44 16.64
CA GLU A 118 -9.99 23.55 15.72
C GLU A 118 -10.43 22.09 15.87
N ALA A 119 -10.92 21.72 17.06
CA ALA A 119 -11.39 20.38 17.37
C ALA A 119 -12.58 19.94 16.54
N PHE A 120 -13.46 20.83 16.10
CA PHE A 120 -14.67 20.45 15.36
C PHE A 120 -14.39 20.06 13.90
N SER A 121 -13.57 20.83 13.18
CA SER A 121 -13.15 20.46 11.84
C SER A 121 -12.18 19.27 11.85
N LEU A 122 -11.35 19.18 12.89
CA LEU A 122 -10.46 18.05 13.15
C LEU A 122 -11.22 16.76 13.46
N THR A 123 -12.41 16.82 14.08
CA THR A 123 -13.21 15.64 14.43
C THR A 123 -13.77 14.98 13.18
N GLU A 124 -14.24 15.74 12.20
CA GLU A 124 -14.74 15.21 10.93
C GLU A 124 -13.58 14.62 10.09
N GLN A 125 -12.48 15.34 10.00
CA GLN A 125 -11.27 14.87 9.32
C GLN A 125 -10.70 13.60 9.97
N ARG A 126 -10.66 13.54 11.30
CA ARG A 126 -10.27 12.32 12.06
C ARG A 126 -11.21 11.17 11.76
N SER A 127 -12.52 11.41 11.67
CA SER A 127 -13.52 10.40 11.35
C SER A 127 -13.29 9.81 9.96
N VAL A 128 -13.15 10.65 8.92
CA VAL A 128 -12.88 10.21 7.55
C VAL A 128 -11.57 9.41 7.49
N PHE A 129 -10.51 9.92 8.12
CA PHE A 129 -9.21 9.28 8.11
C PHE A 129 -9.20 7.94 8.88
N CYS A 130 -9.93 7.86 10.00
CA CYS A 130 -10.10 6.62 10.76
C CYS A 130 -10.80 5.53 9.93
N VAL A 131 -11.90 5.89 9.24
CA VAL A 131 -12.64 4.98 8.36
C VAL A 131 -11.75 4.54 7.19
N LEU A 132 -11.02 5.47 6.56
CA LEU A 132 -10.08 5.16 5.49
C LEU A 132 -9.01 4.15 5.94
N ASN A 133 -8.37 4.39 7.07
CA ASN A 133 -7.36 3.47 7.61
C ASN A 133 -7.92 2.09 7.94
N LYS A 134 -9.15 2.02 8.44
CA LYS A 134 -9.83 0.74 8.68
C LYS A 134 -10.04 -0.02 7.37
N GLN A 135 -10.47 0.65 6.30
CA GLN A 135 -10.64 0.03 4.99
C GLN A 135 -9.31 -0.45 4.40
N ILE A 136 -8.25 0.37 4.51
CA ILE A 136 -6.89 -0.02 4.10
C ILE A 136 -6.45 -1.29 4.84
N ARG A 137 -6.64 -1.34 6.17
CA ARG A 137 -6.27 -2.54 6.97
C ARG A 137 -7.02 -3.79 6.50
N VAL A 138 -8.31 -3.68 6.23
CA VAL A 138 -9.12 -4.81 5.73
C VAL A 138 -8.59 -5.27 4.37
N LEU A 139 -8.38 -4.35 3.44
CA LEU A 139 -7.89 -4.67 2.10
C LEU A 139 -6.50 -5.33 2.14
N VAL A 140 -5.57 -4.80 2.93
CA VAL A 140 -4.23 -5.40 3.09
C VAL A 140 -4.31 -6.77 3.73
N ALA A 141 -5.22 -6.98 4.70
CA ALA A 141 -5.44 -8.29 5.33
C ALA A 141 -5.97 -9.34 4.34
N GLU A 142 -6.88 -8.95 3.44
CA GLU A 142 -7.39 -9.81 2.37
C GLU A 142 -6.29 -10.19 1.37
N VAL A 143 -5.45 -9.24 0.98
CA VAL A 143 -4.30 -9.48 0.11
C VAL A 143 -3.28 -10.40 0.79
N LEU A 144 -2.99 -10.18 2.07
CA LEU A 144 -2.11 -11.06 2.87
C LEU A 144 -2.67 -12.48 2.94
N LYS A 145 -3.98 -12.64 3.15
CA LYS A 145 -4.62 -13.96 3.16
C LYS A 145 -4.44 -14.67 1.82
N ALA A 146 -4.67 -13.99 0.70
CA ALA A 146 -4.47 -14.55 -0.63
C ALA A 146 -2.99 -14.95 -0.86
N PHE A 147 -2.05 -14.12 -0.43
CA PHE A 147 -0.62 -14.40 -0.48
C PHE A 147 -0.24 -15.67 0.31
N LEU A 148 -0.76 -15.81 1.55
CA LEU A 148 -0.50 -16.99 2.39
C LEU A 148 -1.07 -18.27 1.78
N VAL A 149 -2.26 -18.21 1.18
CA VAL A 149 -2.85 -19.37 0.47
C VAL A 149 -1.95 -19.80 -0.68
N GLN A 150 -1.50 -18.86 -1.52
CA GLN A 150 -0.60 -19.20 -2.62
C GLN A 150 0.74 -19.77 -2.15
N GLN A 151 1.30 -19.26 -1.05
CA GLN A 151 2.52 -19.82 -0.47
C GLN A 151 2.29 -21.25 0.03
N ALA A 152 1.16 -21.52 0.69
CA ALA A 152 0.81 -22.85 1.18
C ALA A 152 0.67 -23.84 0.02
N ASP A 153 -0.05 -23.47 -1.04
CA ASP A 153 -0.25 -24.30 -2.24
C ASP A 153 1.07 -24.61 -2.95
N ALA A 154 1.93 -23.60 -3.08
CA ALA A 154 3.27 -23.79 -3.65
C ALA A 154 4.14 -24.73 -2.80
N HIS A 155 4.02 -24.64 -1.47
CA HIS A 155 4.75 -25.52 -0.56
C HIS A 155 4.25 -26.96 -0.64
N LEU A 156 2.92 -27.17 -0.63
CA LEU A 156 2.29 -28.47 -0.78
C LEU A 156 2.70 -29.13 -2.10
N SER A 157 2.60 -28.42 -3.23
CA SER A 157 3.01 -28.93 -4.52
C SER A 157 4.50 -29.34 -4.58
N LYS A 158 5.35 -28.61 -3.86
CA LYS A 158 6.78 -28.95 -3.74
C LYS A 158 7.01 -30.22 -2.92
N MET A 159 6.21 -30.42 -1.85
CA MET A 159 6.28 -31.65 -1.02
C MET A 159 5.77 -32.87 -1.79
N GLU A 160 4.68 -32.73 -2.56
CA GLU A 160 4.16 -33.79 -3.42
C GLU A 160 5.19 -34.27 -4.44
N ARG A 161 5.85 -33.33 -5.14
CA ARG A 161 6.90 -33.63 -6.12
C ARG A 161 8.10 -34.34 -5.50
N LYS A 162 8.39 -34.10 -4.22
CA LYS A 162 9.48 -34.74 -3.48
C LYS A 162 9.10 -36.09 -2.86
N GLY A 163 7.85 -36.55 -3.01
CA GLY A 163 7.37 -37.81 -2.42
C GLY A 163 7.29 -37.83 -0.87
N ASN A 164 7.34 -36.64 -0.25
CA ASN A 164 7.36 -36.49 1.21
C ASN A 164 5.95 -36.33 1.81
N PHE A 165 4.90 -36.78 1.12
CA PHE A 165 3.57 -36.81 1.70
C PHE A 165 3.44 -38.09 2.56
N PRO A 166 3.08 -37.98 3.84
CA PRO A 166 2.66 -39.18 4.61
C PRO A 166 1.39 -39.75 3.95
N ARG A 167 1.44 -41.02 3.60
CA ARG A 167 0.26 -41.79 3.15
C ARG A 167 -0.66 -42.06 4.33
#